data_0efff9762ba4ca17e3485e25dfc266ba
#
_entry.id   0efff9762ba4ca17e3485e25dfc266ba
#
_cell.length_a   1.000
_cell.length_b   1.000
_cell.length_c   1.000
_cell.angle_alpha   90.00
_cell.angle_beta   90.00
_cell.angle_gamma   90.00
#
_symmetry.space_group_name_H-M   'P 1'
#
loop_
_entity.id
_entity.type
_entity.pdbx_description
1 polymer ?
#
loop_
_entity_poly.entity_id
_entity_poly.type
_entity_poly.pdbx_seq_one_letter_code
_entity_poly.pdbx_strand_id
1 'polypeptide(L)'
;VLQISIGRRPALVSWLLAVVCCLVFSIVWAADEEDIEFRIDSRHIKIHVNADGSSVTEWYEVTSLLTETGIDWFGKETVTFSTSRESLDIVDAFTEHPDGQRFKLDDRAIRLVEADNAEDSGTYSDYKSYVLIFPNLTLGAQTHYRYRQVEHTPLHLGHYFQTFRFPVNVFYGDVSIELSHDPAIDLQIEVSDHKPAITHERLKDGEEGSVRYRFQFASHQPIPIDDATVARSDISPYVRVSSIPSMLEEAKLYQAAANDQEKPTDQVRELADEITQGITDPKNQARALYNWVATQIRYVGIYLGDGGIVPNYVDDILRNRYGDCKDKSTLLVALLSAKGIEAESAMVNAGDSFTLPKLGAISPINHVITYLPAWDLYVDSTDRYAAF
;
A
#
# COMPACT_ATOMS: atom_id res chain seq x y z
N VAL A 1 67.46 49.09 -27.91
CA VAL A 1 66.30 49.50 -27.21
C VAL A 1 65.16 49.66 -28.16
N LEU A 2 64.28 48.68 -28.29
CA LEU A 2 63.09 48.75 -29.13
C LEU A 2 61.87 48.63 -28.21
N GLN A 3 61.06 49.65 -28.15
CA GLN A 3 59.83 49.72 -27.43
C GLN A 3 58.69 49.26 -28.34
N ILE A 4 58.00 48.15 -28.02
CA ILE A 4 56.84 47.69 -28.77
C ILE A 4 55.60 48.06 -27.95
N SER A 5 54.81 48.97 -28.52
CA SER A 5 53.51 49.38 -28.02
C SER A 5 52.46 48.33 -28.33
N ILE A 6 51.81 47.74 -27.33
CA ILE A 6 50.66 46.82 -27.49
C ILE A 6 49.37 47.64 -27.39
N GLY A 7 48.75 47.81 -28.57
CA GLY A 7 47.46 48.47 -28.70
C GLY A 7 46.34 47.66 -28.07
N ARG A 8 45.50 48.32 -27.24
CA ARG A 8 44.22 47.81 -26.75
C ARG A 8 43.26 47.57 -27.89
N ARG A 9 42.75 46.34 -27.99
CA ARG A 9 41.57 45.99 -28.82
C ARG A 9 40.40 45.54 -27.94
N PRO A 10 39.17 45.70 -28.44
CA PRO A 10 38.08 46.16 -27.58
C PRO A 10 37.18 45.01 -27.06
N ALA A 11 36.37 45.37 -26.08
CA ALA A 11 35.40 44.65 -25.29
C ALA A 11 34.20 43.93 -26.02
N LEU A 12 34.33 43.73 -27.35
CA LEU A 12 33.22 43.12 -28.15
C LEU A 12 33.22 41.58 -28.20
N VAL A 13 34.31 40.92 -27.85
CA VAL A 13 34.38 39.45 -27.89
C VAL A 13 33.85 38.83 -26.59
N SER A 14 33.91 39.58 -25.45
CA SER A 14 33.42 39.08 -24.15
C SER A 14 31.88 39.04 -24.05
N TRP A 15 31.18 39.85 -24.83
CA TRP A 15 29.70 39.84 -24.84
C TRP A 15 29.08 38.74 -25.66
N LEU A 16 29.73 38.29 -26.72
CA LEU A 16 29.26 37.16 -27.53
C LEU A 16 29.41 35.82 -26.82
N LEU A 17 30.46 35.64 -26.01
CA LEU A 17 30.61 34.42 -25.17
C LEU A 17 29.63 34.36 -23.98
N ALA A 18 29.27 35.51 -23.38
CA ALA A 18 28.27 35.52 -22.31
C ALA A 18 26.85 35.26 -22.82
N VAL A 19 26.50 35.75 -24.03
CA VAL A 19 25.18 35.50 -24.62
C VAL A 19 25.03 34.04 -25.09
N VAL A 20 26.09 33.43 -25.60
CA VAL A 20 26.10 32.00 -26.00
C VAL A 20 26.06 31.09 -24.76
N CYS A 21 26.72 31.43 -23.64
CA CYS A 21 26.58 30.67 -22.38
C CYS A 21 25.19 30.81 -21.75
N CYS A 22 24.53 31.96 -21.88
CA CYS A 22 23.15 32.10 -21.38
C CYS A 22 22.11 31.37 -22.25
N LEU A 23 22.36 31.12 -23.52
CA LEU A 23 21.47 30.38 -24.40
C LEU A 23 21.66 28.85 -24.33
N VAL A 24 22.78 28.37 -23.80
CA VAL A 24 23.04 26.93 -23.63
C VAL A 24 22.53 26.40 -22.28
N PHE A 25 22.25 27.27 -21.30
CA PHE A 25 21.69 26.86 -19.99
C PHE A 25 20.16 26.88 -19.89
N SER A 26 19.45 27.09 -20.99
CA SER A 26 17.96 27.09 -21.03
C SER A 26 17.36 25.89 -21.76
N ILE A 27 18.15 24.84 -22.03
CA ILE A 27 17.57 23.53 -22.33
C ILE A 27 17.40 22.80 -20.97
N VAL A 28 16.54 23.32 -20.13
CA VAL A 28 15.80 22.50 -19.19
C VAL A 28 14.97 21.57 -20.09
N TRP A 29 15.23 20.31 -20.02
CA TRP A 29 14.35 19.29 -20.57
C TRP A 29 12.97 19.48 -19.91
N ALA A 30 12.11 20.28 -20.52
CA ALA A 30 10.69 20.06 -20.39
C ALA A 30 10.48 18.70 -21.03
N ALA A 31 10.06 17.71 -20.29
CA ALA A 31 9.46 16.51 -20.88
C ALA A 31 8.37 17.07 -21.79
N ASP A 32 8.45 16.77 -23.09
CA ASP A 32 7.42 17.19 -24.03
C ASP A 32 6.10 16.62 -23.50
N GLU A 33 5.03 17.44 -23.45
CA GLU A 33 3.68 16.99 -23.09
C GLU A 33 3.22 15.83 -23.99
N GLU A 34 3.92 15.55 -25.08
CA GLU A 34 3.67 14.45 -26.02
C GLU A 34 3.97 13.05 -25.47
N ASP A 35 4.71 12.90 -24.36
CA ASP A 35 5.08 11.60 -23.79
C ASP A 35 4.21 11.18 -22.58
N ILE A 36 3.18 11.94 -22.24
CA ILE A 36 2.31 11.65 -21.10
C ILE A 36 1.04 10.94 -21.59
N GLU A 37 0.83 9.67 -21.17
CA GLU A 37 -0.34 8.91 -21.62
C GLU A 37 -1.64 9.41 -21.00
N PHE A 38 -1.58 9.88 -19.75
CA PHE A 38 -2.72 10.39 -18.99
C PHE A 38 -2.28 11.40 -17.94
N ARG A 39 -3.22 12.17 -17.43
CA ARG A 39 -2.97 13.16 -16.39
C ARG A 39 -4.11 13.15 -15.37
N ILE A 40 -3.78 13.02 -14.10
CA ILE A 40 -4.74 13.25 -13.02
C ILE A 40 -4.86 14.77 -12.82
N ASP A 41 -5.90 15.36 -13.40
CA ASP A 41 -6.12 16.81 -13.36
C ASP A 41 -6.46 17.28 -11.94
N SER A 42 -7.32 16.52 -11.26
CA SER A 42 -7.66 16.78 -9.86
C SER A 42 -8.02 15.50 -9.12
N ARG A 43 -7.64 15.45 -7.83
CA ARG A 43 -8.04 14.41 -6.88
C ARG A 43 -8.37 15.06 -5.54
N HIS A 44 -9.63 14.97 -5.12
CA HIS A 44 -10.07 15.53 -3.86
C HIS A 44 -10.62 14.45 -2.97
N ILE A 45 -10.00 14.30 -1.79
CA ILE A 45 -10.35 13.27 -0.82
C ILE A 45 -10.77 13.98 0.47
N LYS A 46 -11.95 13.62 1.00
CA LYS A 46 -12.40 14.04 2.32
C LYS A 46 -12.57 12.84 3.21
N ILE A 47 -12.00 12.89 4.40
CA ILE A 47 -12.04 11.80 5.36
C ILE A 47 -12.52 12.33 6.69
N HIS A 48 -13.42 11.58 7.30
CA HIS A 48 -13.78 11.76 8.70
C HIS A 48 -13.55 10.45 9.47
N VAL A 49 -12.79 10.52 10.57
CA VAL A 49 -12.47 9.38 11.42
C VAL A 49 -13.17 9.55 12.78
N ASN A 50 -13.96 8.57 13.15
CA ASN A 50 -14.67 8.53 14.42
C ASN A 50 -13.75 8.06 15.57
N ALA A 51 -14.21 8.26 16.82
CA ALA A 51 -13.46 7.85 18.02
C ALA A 51 -13.15 6.35 18.10
N ASP A 52 -13.98 5.51 17.48
CA ASP A 52 -13.84 4.04 17.44
C ASP A 52 -12.95 3.54 16.29
N GLY A 53 -12.38 4.45 15.50
CA GLY A 53 -11.55 4.14 14.35
C GLY A 53 -12.33 3.91 13.06
N SER A 54 -13.66 3.83 13.10
CA SER A 54 -14.47 3.80 11.87
C SER A 54 -14.33 5.09 11.08
N SER A 55 -14.57 5.04 9.76
CA SER A 55 -14.32 6.22 8.92
C SER A 55 -15.28 6.35 7.75
N VAL A 56 -15.38 7.57 7.24
CA VAL A 56 -16.09 7.90 6.01
C VAL A 56 -15.11 8.60 5.07
N THR A 57 -14.97 8.08 3.86
CA THR A 57 -14.15 8.68 2.80
C THR A 57 -15.02 9.06 1.62
N GLU A 58 -14.92 10.31 1.19
CA GLU A 58 -15.45 10.80 -0.08
C GLU A 58 -14.29 11.05 -1.03
N TRP A 59 -14.34 10.44 -2.19
CA TRP A 59 -13.31 10.52 -3.24
C TRP A 59 -13.91 11.13 -4.50
N TYR A 60 -13.19 12.08 -5.08
CA TYR A 60 -13.47 12.63 -6.39
C TYR A 60 -12.19 12.72 -7.21
N GLU A 61 -12.22 12.23 -8.44
CA GLU A 61 -11.09 12.26 -9.35
C GLU A 61 -11.48 12.63 -10.76
N VAL A 62 -10.59 13.37 -11.44
CA VAL A 62 -10.67 13.72 -12.85
C VAL A 62 -9.35 13.33 -13.52
N THR A 63 -9.43 12.51 -14.55
CA THR A 63 -8.26 12.07 -15.32
C THR A 63 -8.44 12.39 -16.80
N SER A 64 -7.53 13.16 -17.38
CA SER A 64 -7.43 13.41 -18.83
C SER A 64 -6.72 12.27 -19.54
N LEU A 65 -7.28 11.81 -20.65
CA LEU A 65 -6.78 10.72 -21.49
C LEU A 65 -6.08 11.33 -22.72
N LEU A 66 -4.75 11.29 -22.77
CA LEU A 66 -3.95 12.03 -23.73
C LEU A 66 -3.48 11.17 -24.92
N THR A 67 -3.46 9.85 -24.75
CA THR A 67 -3.08 8.88 -25.79
C THR A 67 -4.04 7.70 -25.83
N GLU A 68 -3.96 6.86 -26.87
CA GLU A 68 -4.72 5.60 -26.95
C GLU A 68 -4.32 4.66 -25.79
N THR A 69 -3.06 4.62 -25.40
CA THR A 69 -2.58 3.88 -24.23
C THR A 69 -3.22 4.38 -22.94
N GLY A 70 -3.36 5.70 -22.78
CA GLY A 70 -4.07 6.30 -21.66
C GLY A 70 -5.56 5.91 -21.63
N ILE A 71 -6.21 5.83 -22.79
CA ILE A 71 -7.58 5.33 -22.93
C ILE A 71 -7.66 3.87 -22.51
N ASP A 72 -6.75 3.02 -22.95
CA ASP A 72 -6.73 1.60 -22.57
C ASP A 72 -6.55 1.39 -21.07
N TRP A 73 -5.72 2.20 -20.41
CA TRP A 73 -5.45 2.09 -18.99
C TRP A 73 -6.58 2.66 -18.11
N PHE A 74 -7.13 3.82 -18.47
CA PHE A 74 -8.08 4.58 -17.64
C PHE A 74 -9.51 4.61 -18.20
N GLY A 75 -9.76 3.92 -19.30
CA GLY A 75 -11.13 3.70 -19.81
C GLY A 75 -11.96 2.81 -18.86
N LYS A 76 -11.29 2.19 -17.89
CA LYS A 76 -11.91 1.35 -16.86
C LYS A 76 -11.24 1.63 -15.52
N GLU A 77 -12.01 2.08 -14.55
CA GLU A 77 -11.56 2.28 -13.17
C GLU A 77 -12.09 1.20 -12.25
N THR A 78 -11.31 0.85 -11.23
CA THR A 78 -11.65 -0.19 -10.28
C THR A 78 -11.54 0.35 -8.85
N VAL A 79 -12.64 0.28 -8.09
CA VAL A 79 -12.67 0.66 -6.67
C VAL A 79 -13.00 -0.57 -5.84
N THR A 80 -12.05 -0.99 -5.02
CA THR A 80 -12.13 -2.22 -4.22
C THR A 80 -12.47 -1.91 -2.76
N PHE A 81 -13.27 -2.76 -2.13
CA PHE A 81 -13.67 -2.65 -0.73
C PHE A 81 -13.91 -4.03 -0.11
N SER A 82 -13.78 -4.14 1.21
CA SER A 82 -14.11 -5.36 1.98
C SER A 82 -15.60 -5.36 2.33
N THR A 83 -16.34 -6.35 1.87
CA THR A 83 -17.80 -6.42 2.14
C THR A 83 -18.16 -6.71 3.59
N SER A 84 -17.23 -7.23 4.39
CA SER A 84 -17.44 -7.48 5.82
C SER A 84 -17.17 -6.26 6.70
N ARG A 85 -16.34 -5.31 6.22
CA ARG A 85 -15.90 -4.15 7.01
C ARG A 85 -16.33 -2.81 6.43
N GLU A 86 -16.68 -2.77 5.16
CA GLU A 86 -16.91 -1.55 4.40
C GLU A 86 -18.19 -1.61 3.59
N SER A 87 -18.72 -0.43 3.28
CA SER A 87 -19.70 -0.23 2.23
C SER A 87 -19.20 0.84 1.28
N LEU A 88 -19.52 0.70 -0.01
CA LEU A 88 -19.09 1.60 -1.07
C LEU A 88 -20.26 1.96 -1.98
N ASP A 89 -20.48 3.26 -2.19
CA ASP A 89 -21.47 3.81 -3.10
C ASP A 89 -20.78 4.62 -4.19
N ILE A 90 -21.04 4.31 -5.46
CA ILE A 90 -20.65 5.15 -6.60
C ILE A 90 -21.67 6.29 -6.70
N VAL A 91 -21.24 7.51 -6.36
CA VAL A 91 -22.10 8.69 -6.30
C VAL A 91 -22.36 9.25 -7.69
N ASP A 92 -21.31 9.33 -8.53
CA ASP A 92 -21.38 9.80 -9.90
C ASP A 92 -20.18 9.34 -10.71
N ALA A 93 -20.39 9.05 -12.01
CA ALA A 93 -19.31 8.73 -12.94
C ALA A 93 -19.73 9.06 -14.37
N PHE A 94 -18.85 9.73 -15.13
CA PHE A 94 -19.11 10.12 -16.51
C PHE A 94 -17.81 10.40 -17.29
N THR A 95 -17.92 10.32 -18.62
CA THR A 95 -16.90 10.85 -19.55
C THR A 95 -17.27 12.26 -19.94
N GLU A 96 -16.32 13.19 -19.96
CA GLU A 96 -16.47 14.52 -20.51
C GLU A 96 -15.55 14.70 -21.71
N HIS A 97 -16.11 15.10 -22.85
CA HIS A 97 -15.36 15.41 -24.06
C HIS A 97 -14.76 16.82 -24.00
N PRO A 98 -13.74 17.13 -24.82
CA PRO A 98 -13.16 18.48 -24.90
C PRO A 98 -14.14 19.59 -25.25
N ASP A 99 -15.27 19.27 -25.90
CA ASP A 99 -16.35 20.21 -26.23
C ASP A 99 -17.35 20.41 -25.08
N GLY A 100 -17.14 19.74 -23.94
CA GLY A 100 -17.99 19.80 -22.75
C GLY A 100 -19.19 18.84 -22.76
N GLN A 101 -19.31 17.98 -23.78
CA GLN A 101 -20.37 16.98 -23.81
C GLN A 101 -20.07 15.88 -22.78
N ARG A 102 -21.09 15.52 -21.97
CA ARG A 102 -21.00 14.52 -20.90
C ARG A 102 -21.78 13.27 -21.22
N PHE A 103 -21.15 12.12 -20.96
CA PHE A 103 -21.71 10.78 -21.15
C PHE A 103 -21.68 10.04 -19.81
N LYS A 104 -22.83 10.02 -19.13
CA LYS A 104 -22.95 9.35 -17.83
C LYS A 104 -22.86 7.83 -17.99
N LEU A 105 -22.24 7.14 -17.01
CA LEU A 105 -22.28 5.70 -16.93
C LEU A 105 -23.71 5.23 -16.65
N ASP A 106 -24.15 4.22 -17.38
CA ASP A 106 -25.39 3.51 -17.06
C ASP A 106 -25.12 2.34 -16.09
N ASP A 107 -26.19 1.74 -15.55
CA ASP A 107 -26.08 0.65 -14.57
C ASP A 107 -25.33 -0.58 -15.11
N ARG A 108 -25.20 -0.76 -16.43
CA ARG A 108 -24.47 -1.87 -17.06
C ARG A 108 -22.97 -1.60 -17.12
N ALA A 109 -22.59 -0.34 -17.09
CA ALA A 109 -21.21 0.13 -17.09
C ALA A 109 -20.59 0.13 -15.68
N ILE A 110 -21.41 -0.02 -14.63
CA ILE A 110 -20.98 -0.15 -13.23
C ILE A 110 -21.19 -1.60 -12.81
N ARG A 111 -20.09 -2.35 -12.68
CA ARG A 111 -20.15 -3.79 -12.39
C ARG A 111 -19.53 -4.10 -11.05
N LEU A 112 -20.27 -4.81 -10.20
CA LEU A 112 -19.73 -5.40 -8.98
C LEU A 112 -19.19 -6.80 -9.30
N VAL A 113 -17.90 -7.01 -9.07
CA VAL A 113 -17.20 -8.28 -9.31
C VAL A 113 -16.44 -8.71 -8.07
N GLU A 114 -16.06 -9.98 -7.98
CA GLU A 114 -15.05 -10.41 -7.00
C GLU A 114 -13.71 -9.71 -7.33
N ALA A 115 -12.94 -9.32 -6.32
CA ALA A 115 -11.62 -8.71 -6.58
C ALA A 115 -10.68 -9.75 -7.22
N ASP A 116 -9.94 -9.35 -8.25
CA ASP A 116 -9.18 -10.21 -9.19
C ASP A 116 -8.10 -11.12 -8.56
N ASN A 117 -7.90 -11.11 -7.26
CA ASN A 117 -6.91 -11.95 -6.60
C ASN A 117 -7.36 -13.40 -6.35
N ALA A 118 -8.62 -13.77 -6.69
CA ALA A 118 -9.23 -15.03 -6.27
C ALA A 118 -9.04 -16.20 -7.25
N GLU A 119 -9.00 -15.96 -8.56
CA GLU A 119 -9.11 -17.05 -9.53
C GLU A 119 -7.81 -17.83 -9.79
N ASP A 120 -6.63 -17.17 -9.74
CA ASP A 120 -5.35 -17.81 -10.09
C ASP A 120 -4.46 -18.20 -8.88
N SER A 121 -4.73 -17.68 -7.69
CA SER A 121 -3.85 -17.84 -6.52
C SER A 121 -4.33 -18.86 -5.48
N GLY A 122 -5.54 -19.42 -5.63
CA GLY A 122 -6.16 -20.23 -4.57
C GLY A 122 -6.50 -19.41 -3.33
N THR A 123 -6.78 -18.11 -3.51
CA THR A 123 -7.09 -17.15 -2.43
C THR A 123 -8.60 -16.90 -2.41
N TYR A 124 -9.20 -16.92 -1.22
CA TYR A 124 -10.60 -16.56 -0.99
C TYR A 124 -10.62 -15.28 -0.15
N SER A 125 -11.34 -14.26 -0.64
CA SER A 125 -11.47 -12.99 0.10
C SER A 125 -12.89 -12.47 0.06
N ASP A 126 -13.24 -11.57 0.97
CA ASP A 126 -14.49 -10.82 0.96
C ASP A 126 -14.35 -9.46 0.26
N TYR A 127 -13.24 -9.26 -0.43
CA TYR A 127 -13.04 -8.07 -1.25
C TYR A 127 -13.82 -8.17 -2.55
N LYS A 128 -14.57 -7.08 -2.83
CA LYS A 128 -15.25 -6.88 -4.11
C LYS A 128 -14.80 -5.58 -4.74
N SER A 129 -14.98 -5.48 -6.04
CA SER A 129 -14.62 -4.30 -6.80
C SER A 129 -15.81 -3.80 -7.62
N TYR A 130 -16.09 -2.49 -7.52
CA TYR A 130 -16.84 -1.83 -8.57
C TYR A 130 -15.91 -1.51 -9.73
N VAL A 131 -16.26 -2.02 -10.90
CA VAL A 131 -15.59 -1.72 -12.17
C VAL A 131 -16.45 -0.71 -12.92
N LEU A 132 -15.90 0.49 -13.14
CA LEU A 132 -16.52 1.60 -13.85
C LEU A 132 -16.02 1.59 -15.30
N ILE A 133 -16.87 1.34 -16.28
CA ILE A 133 -16.52 1.30 -17.70
C ILE A 133 -16.99 2.61 -18.34
N PHE A 134 -16.06 3.50 -18.67
CA PHE A 134 -16.38 4.81 -19.20
C PHE A 134 -16.79 4.73 -20.68
N PRO A 135 -17.95 5.32 -21.05
CA PRO A 135 -18.43 5.31 -22.42
C PRO A 135 -17.80 6.41 -23.28
N ASN A 136 -17.80 6.23 -24.61
CA ASN A 136 -17.48 7.25 -25.60
C ASN A 136 -16.10 7.93 -25.37
N LEU A 137 -15.09 7.15 -25.03
CA LEU A 137 -13.75 7.66 -24.84
C LEU A 137 -13.13 8.11 -26.16
N THR A 138 -12.46 9.26 -26.15
CA THR A 138 -11.68 9.83 -27.27
C THR A 138 -10.42 10.48 -26.71
N LEU A 139 -9.47 10.77 -27.58
CA LEU A 139 -8.28 11.54 -27.16
C LEU A 139 -8.68 12.91 -26.62
N GLY A 140 -8.13 13.28 -25.48
CA GLY A 140 -8.43 14.50 -24.75
C GLY A 140 -9.73 14.47 -23.93
N ALA A 141 -10.46 13.36 -23.93
CA ALA A 141 -11.59 13.18 -23.02
C ALA A 141 -11.12 13.04 -21.56
N GLN A 142 -12.02 13.38 -20.64
CA GLN A 142 -11.79 13.21 -19.21
C GLN A 142 -12.72 12.16 -18.63
N THR A 143 -12.19 11.30 -17.77
CA THR A 143 -12.99 10.44 -16.89
C THR A 143 -13.20 11.15 -15.56
N HIS A 144 -14.44 11.16 -15.09
CA HIS A 144 -14.84 11.72 -13.80
C HIS A 144 -15.51 10.64 -12.98
N TYR A 145 -15.09 10.46 -11.72
CA TYR A 145 -15.82 9.60 -10.80
C TYR A 145 -15.78 10.12 -9.37
N ARG A 146 -16.83 9.80 -8.65
CA ARG A 146 -16.98 10.09 -7.23
C ARG A 146 -17.58 8.89 -6.54
N TYR A 147 -16.99 8.51 -5.42
CA TYR A 147 -17.54 7.48 -4.54
C TYR A 147 -17.52 7.93 -3.08
N ARG A 148 -18.35 7.27 -2.29
CA ARG A 148 -18.37 7.35 -0.84
C ARG A 148 -18.14 5.97 -0.26
N GLN A 149 -17.12 5.82 0.56
CA GLN A 149 -16.77 4.59 1.27
C GLN A 149 -16.94 4.80 2.77
N VAL A 150 -17.57 3.85 3.43
CA VAL A 150 -17.74 3.84 4.89
C VAL A 150 -17.07 2.58 5.41
N GLU A 151 -16.02 2.76 6.19
CA GLU A 151 -15.43 1.69 6.99
C GLU A 151 -16.16 1.66 8.34
N HIS A 152 -17.07 0.71 8.52
CA HIS A 152 -17.87 0.55 9.75
C HIS A 152 -17.19 -0.34 10.78
N THR A 153 -16.21 -1.16 10.36
CA THR A 153 -15.44 -2.04 11.25
C THR A 153 -13.96 -1.87 10.89
N PRO A 154 -13.20 -1.09 11.69
CA PRO A 154 -11.77 -0.92 11.46
C PRO A 154 -11.03 -2.25 11.63
N LEU A 155 -9.91 -2.39 10.94
CA LEU A 155 -9.09 -3.59 10.94
C LEU A 155 -8.59 -3.96 12.34
N HIS A 156 -8.15 -2.94 13.10
CA HIS A 156 -7.89 -3.02 14.54
C HIS A 156 -8.91 -2.15 15.25
N LEU A 157 -9.76 -2.75 16.07
CA LEU A 157 -10.83 -2.05 16.79
C LEU A 157 -10.26 -0.88 17.61
N GLY A 158 -10.83 0.31 17.44
CA GLY A 158 -10.36 1.52 18.09
C GLY A 158 -9.15 2.19 17.42
N HIS A 159 -8.69 1.68 16.29
CA HIS A 159 -7.57 2.24 15.55
C HIS A 159 -7.95 2.60 14.11
N TYR A 160 -7.27 3.60 13.60
CA TYR A 160 -7.33 4.01 12.20
C TYR A 160 -5.92 4.15 11.63
N PHE A 161 -5.72 3.71 10.40
CA PHE A 161 -4.51 3.99 9.64
C PHE A 161 -4.81 4.04 8.14
N GLN A 162 -4.15 4.96 7.46
CA GLN A 162 -4.25 5.13 6.00
C GLN A 162 -2.98 5.72 5.44
N THR A 163 -2.58 5.26 4.26
CA THR A 163 -1.44 5.84 3.52
C THR A 163 -1.89 6.26 2.12
N PHE A 164 -1.73 7.55 1.82
CA PHE A 164 -1.91 8.11 0.49
C PHE A 164 -0.54 8.27 -0.16
N ARG A 165 -0.34 7.58 -1.27
CA ARG A 165 0.92 7.57 -2.00
C ARG A 165 0.73 8.17 -3.38
N PHE A 166 1.73 8.95 -3.84
CA PHE A 166 1.72 9.64 -5.11
C PHE A 166 2.90 9.15 -5.94
N PRO A 167 2.71 8.13 -6.82
CA PRO A 167 3.75 7.65 -7.71
C PRO A 167 4.43 8.76 -8.50
N VAL A 168 5.77 8.77 -8.50
CA VAL A 168 6.58 9.86 -9.10
C VAL A 168 6.47 9.93 -10.63
N ASN A 169 6.04 8.84 -11.27
CA ASN A 169 5.86 8.75 -12.73
C ASN A 169 4.46 9.19 -13.21
N VAL A 170 3.66 9.78 -12.35
CA VAL A 170 2.31 10.26 -12.66
C VAL A 170 2.26 11.78 -12.59
N PHE A 171 1.61 12.40 -13.57
CA PHE A 171 1.29 13.82 -13.53
C PHE A 171 0.08 14.05 -12.61
N TYR A 172 0.23 14.96 -11.64
CA TYR A 172 -0.82 15.40 -10.73
C TYR A 172 -1.00 16.91 -10.84
N GLY A 173 -2.18 17.37 -11.28
CA GLY A 173 -2.52 18.79 -11.38
C GLY A 173 -2.80 19.38 -10.00
N ASP A 174 -3.92 18.99 -9.39
CA ASP A 174 -4.34 19.44 -8.06
C ASP A 174 -4.82 18.25 -7.23
N VAL A 175 -4.09 17.94 -6.16
CA VAL A 175 -4.49 16.93 -5.19
C VAL A 175 -4.71 17.59 -3.84
N SER A 176 -5.88 17.38 -3.25
CA SER A 176 -6.18 17.80 -1.89
C SER A 176 -6.74 16.65 -1.06
N ILE A 177 -6.24 16.52 0.16
CA ILE A 177 -6.78 15.61 1.18
C ILE A 177 -7.22 16.47 2.37
N GLU A 178 -8.50 16.45 2.71
CA GLU A 178 -9.04 17.02 3.93
C GLU A 178 -9.35 15.89 4.91
N LEU A 179 -8.60 15.86 6.00
CA LEU A 179 -8.79 14.93 7.10
C LEU A 179 -9.46 15.64 8.26
N SER A 180 -10.51 15.05 8.80
CA SER A 180 -11.08 15.43 10.09
C SER A 180 -11.19 14.21 11.00
N HIS A 181 -11.02 14.37 12.31
CA HIS A 181 -11.20 13.27 13.24
C HIS A 181 -11.78 13.72 14.57
N ASP A 182 -12.43 12.78 15.27
CA ASP A 182 -12.84 12.97 16.65
C ASP A 182 -11.63 13.23 17.54
N PRO A 183 -11.66 14.20 18.47
CA PRO A 183 -10.54 14.49 19.37
C PRO A 183 -10.21 13.33 20.33
N ALA A 184 -11.08 12.36 20.50
CA ALA A 184 -10.83 11.18 21.35
C ALA A 184 -9.88 10.16 20.70
N ILE A 185 -9.71 10.17 19.36
CA ILE A 185 -8.72 9.34 18.68
C ILE A 185 -7.43 10.14 18.45
N ASP A 186 -6.29 9.62 18.92
CA ASP A 186 -4.97 10.25 18.77
C ASP A 186 -4.37 9.88 17.41
N LEU A 187 -4.64 10.68 16.37
CA LEU A 187 -4.08 10.49 15.04
C LEU A 187 -2.76 11.22 14.89
N GLN A 188 -1.73 10.47 14.56
CA GLN A 188 -0.42 10.98 14.17
C GLN A 188 -0.29 11.06 12.66
N ILE A 189 0.49 12.02 12.18
CA ILE A 189 0.67 12.30 10.76
C ILE A 189 2.16 12.18 10.42
N GLU A 190 2.45 11.40 9.39
CA GLU A 190 3.77 11.29 8.79
C GLU A 190 3.68 11.74 7.33
N VAL A 191 4.44 12.78 6.97
CA VAL A 191 4.58 13.26 5.59
C VAL A 191 6.00 12.97 5.13
N SER A 192 6.14 12.36 3.96
CA SER A 192 7.44 12.07 3.39
C SER A 192 8.19 13.36 3.02
N ASP A 193 9.52 13.30 3.02
CA ASP A 193 10.41 14.36 2.52
C ASP A 193 10.78 14.19 1.04
N HIS A 194 10.18 13.21 0.34
CA HIS A 194 10.35 12.99 -1.08
C HIS A 194 9.84 14.16 -1.92
N LYS A 195 10.37 14.29 -3.13
CA LYS A 195 9.99 15.35 -4.07
C LYS A 195 9.10 14.78 -5.19
N PRO A 196 8.14 15.59 -5.65
CA PRO A 196 7.70 16.93 -5.16
C PRO A 196 7.18 16.88 -3.72
N ALA A 197 7.34 17.98 -2.97
CA ALA A 197 6.96 18.04 -1.58
C ALA A 197 5.43 18.13 -1.41
N ILE A 198 4.91 17.46 -0.41
CA ILE A 198 3.52 17.61 0.03
C ILE A 198 3.49 18.75 1.06
N THR A 199 2.60 19.73 0.85
CA THR A 199 2.32 20.76 1.84
C THR A 199 1.18 20.35 2.74
N HIS A 200 1.23 20.71 4.02
CA HIS A 200 0.13 20.42 4.94
C HIS A 200 -0.03 21.52 5.99
N GLU A 201 -1.25 21.66 6.47
CA GLU A 201 -1.62 22.60 7.51
C GLU A 201 -2.68 22.02 8.45
N ARG A 202 -2.61 22.36 9.74
CA ARG A 202 -3.72 22.15 10.65
C ARG A 202 -4.71 23.30 10.48
N LEU A 203 -5.96 22.94 10.17
CA LEU A 203 -7.05 23.90 10.04
C LEU A 203 -7.63 24.25 11.42
N LYS A 204 -8.47 25.28 11.46
CA LYS A 204 -9.31 25.57 12.62
C LYS A 204 -10.21 24.38 12.89
N ASP A 205 -10.39 24.03 14.18
CA ASP A 205 -11.25 22.95 14.60
C ASP A 205 -12.67 23.10 14.03
N GLY A 206 -13.26 21.97 13.64
CA GLY A 206 -14.56 21.91 13.00
C GLY A 206 -15.70 21.84 14.02
N GLU A 207 -16.84 21.35 13.54
CA GLU A 207 -18.02 21.08 14.38
C GLU A 207 -17.67 20.03 15.44
N GLU A 208 -18.31 20.13 16.60
CA GLU A 208 -18.09 19.23 17.77
C GLU A 208 -16.61 19.15 18.22
N GLY A 209 -15.77 20.13 17.85
CA GLY A 209 -14.36 20.17 18.22
C GLY A 209 -13.47 19.23 17.41
N SER A 210 -13.94 18.70 16.28
CA SER A 210 -13.15 17.81 15.41
C SER A 210 -11.85 18.47 14.96
N VAL A 211 -10.75 17.73 15.09
CA VAL A 211 -9.43 18.18 14.62
C VAL A 211 -9.35 18.03 13.11
N ARG A 212 -8.77 19.03 12.43
CA ARG A 212 -8.78 19.08 10.96
C ARG A 212 -7.42 19.38 10.38
N TYR A 213 -7.08 18.70 9.27
CA TYR A 213 -5.88 18.91 8.48
C TYR A 213 -6.21 19.00 6.99
N ARG A 214 -5.37 19.74 6.27
CA ARG A 214 -5.37 19.75 4.80
C ARG A 214 -3.98 19.42 4.30
N PHE A 215 -3.91 18.55 3.29
CA PHE A 215 -2.70 18.22 2.55
C PHE A 215 -2.92 18.60 1.10
N GLN A 216 -1.89 19.14 0.46
CA GLN A 216 -1.92 19.52 -0.95
C GLN A 216 -0.67 18.99 -1.64
N PHE A 217 -0.87 18.50 -2.86
CA PHE A 217 0.18 17.94 -3.69
C PHE A 217 -0.07 18.26 -5.17
N ALA A 218 1.01 18.54 -5.90
CA ALA A 218 1.03 18.64 -7.34
C ALA A 218 2.36 18.13 -7.87
N SER A 219 2.36 17.50 -9.05
CA SER A 219 3.57 17.03 -9.74
C SER A 219 3.37 17.19 -11.24
N HIS A 220 4.00 18.21 -11.81
CA HIS A 220 3.85 18.54 -13.23
C HIS A 220 4.99 17.97 -14.10
N GLN A 221 5.92 17.24 -13.52
CA GLN A 221 7.04 16.63 -14.19
C GLN A 221 7.19 15.19 -13.70
N PRO A 222 6.46 14.23 -14.30
CA PRO A 222 6.61 12.82 -13.99
C PRO A 222 8.07 12.37 -14.19
N ILE A 223 8.57 11.57 -13.26
CA ILE A 223 9.91 11.00 -13.32
C ILE A 223 9.79 9.60 -13.90
N PRO A 224 10.37 9.32 -15.08
CA PRO A 224 10.37 7.97 -15.64
C PRO A 224 10.99 6.98 -14.66
N ILE A 225 10.38 5.80 -14.56
CA ILE A 225 10.85 4.70 -13.72
C ILE A 225 11.31 3.59 -14.68
N ASP A 226 12.53 3.11 -14.50
CA ASP A 226 13.05 1.95 -15.21
C ASP A 226 12.94 0.66 -14.37
N ASP A 227 13.20 -0.49 -14.98
CA ASP A 227 13.11 -1.79 -14.33
C ASP A 227 14.16 -2.01 -13.23
N ALA A 228 15.22 -1.17 -13.19
CA ALA A 228 16.26 -1.22 -12.17
C ALA A 228 16.00 -0.29 -10.98
N THR A 229 14.88 0.43 -10.99
CA THR A 229 14.49 1.33 -9.90
C THR A 229 14.13 0.51 -8.66
N VAL A 230 14.62 0.94 -7.49
CA VAL A 230 14.15 0.42 -6.19
C VAL A 230 12.63 0.56 -6.06
N ALA A 231 12.06 -0.08 -5.06
CA ALA A 231 10.61 -0.06 -4.85
C ALA A 231 10.01 1.33 -5.04
N ARG A 232 8.99 1.43 -5.90
CA ARG A 232 8.26 2.69 -6.13
C ARG A 232 7.71 3.27 -4.83
N SER A 233 7.36 2.39 -3.89
CA SER A 233 6.92 2.75 -2.55
C SER A 233 7.96 3.54 -1.75
N ASP A 234 9.25 3.29 -1.96
CA ASP A 234 10.34 3.89 -1.19
C ASP A 234 10.79 5.26 -1.73
N ILE A 235 10.38 5.61 -2.96
CA ILE A 235 10.73 6.88 -3.60
C ILE A 235 9.55 7.83 -3.80
N SER A 236 8.32 7.34 -3.66
CA SER A 236 7.10 8.13 -3.91
C SER A 236 6.72 9.00 -2.72
N PRO A 237 6.33 10.27 -2.93
CA PRO A 237 5.72 11.08 -1.89
C PRO A 237 4.50 10.40 -1.27
N TYR A 238 4.34 10.54 0.04
CA TYR A 238 3.18 9.98 0.75
C TYR A 238 2.77 10.83 1.95
N VAL A 239 1.48 10.71 2.30
CA VAL A 239 0.92 11.08 3.60
C VAL A 239 0.46 9.80 4.27
N ARG A 240 0.91 9.56 5.49
CA ARG A 240 0.42 8.50 6.35
C ARG A 240 -0.23 9.09 7.59
N VAL A 241 -1.40 8.56 7.92
CA VAL A 241 -2.14 8.91 9.13
C VAL A 241 -2.36 7.62 9.90
N SER A 242 -2.06 7.62 11.19
CA SER A 242 -2.24 6.42 12.02
C SER A 242 -2.46 6.80 13.48
N SER A 243 -3.34 6.07 14.15
CA SER A 243 -3.45 6.08 15.61
C SER A 243 -2.51 5.06 16.27
N ILE A 244 -1.78 4.28 15.48
CA ILE A 244 -0.79 3.30 15.95
C ILE A 244 0.59 3.96 15.88
N PRO A 245 1.24 4.24 17.02
CA PRO A 245 2.39 5.14 17.07
C PRO A 245 3.68 4.57 16.48
N SER A 246 3.76 3.26 16.22
CA SER A 246 4.94 2.64 15.63
C SER A 246 4.64 1.25 15.07
N MET A 247 5.54 0.73 14.21
CA MET A 247 5.47 -0.66 13.74
C MET A 247 5.62 -1.69 14.87
N LEU A 248 6.28 -1.33 15.98
CA LEU A 248 6.34 -2.18 17.17
C LEU A 248 4.96 -2.33 17.83
N GLU A 249 4.19 -1.24 17.90
CA GLU A 249 2.82 -1.31 18.43
C GLU A 249 1.88 -2.07 17.47
N GLU A 250 2.08 -1.94 16.16
CA GLU A 250 1.38 -2.78 15.17
C GLU A 250 1.67 -4.28 15.38
N ALA A 251 2.95 -4.64 15.58
CA ALA A 251 3.34 -6.01 15.87
C ALA A 251 2.72 -6.54 17.17
N LYS A 252 2.58 -5.69 18.20
CA LYS A 252 1.89 -6.07 19.46
C LYS A 252 0.39 -6.28 19.26
N LEU A 253 -0.27 -5.49 18.42
CA LEU A 253 -1.68 -5.69 18.08
C LEU A 253 -1.87 -7.03 17.36
N TYR A 254 -1.02 -7.33 16.39
CA TYR A 254 -1.01 -8.63 15.72
C TYR A 254 -0.77 -9.78 16.71
N GLN A 255 0.26 -9.69 17.55
CA GLN A 255 0.58 -10.71 18.55
C GLN A 255 -0.58 -10.94 19.52
N ALA A 256 -1.23 -9.87 19.99
CA ALA A 256 -2.39 -9.99 20.86
C ALA A 256 -3.57 -10.72 20.18
N ALA A 257 -3.77 -10.47 18.88
CA ALA A 257 -4.80 -11.17 18.11
C ALA A 257 -4.46 -12.64 17.83
N ALA A 258 -3.16 -12.98 17.68
CA ALA A 258 -2.69 -14.34 17.38
C ALA A 258 -2.48 -15.20 18.65
N ASN A 259 -2.38 -14.60 19.82
CA ASN A 259 -1.92 -15.25 21.05
C ASN A 259 -2.72 -16.49 21.47
N ASP A 260 -4.04 -16.49 21.28
CA ASP A 260 -4.88 -17.66 21.62
C ASP A 260 -4.82 -18.75 20.54
N GLN A 261 -4.57 -18.40 19.29
CA GLN A 261 -4.50 -19.30 18.15
C GLN A 261 -3.24 -20.14 18.12
N GLU A 262 -2.11 -19.61 18.63
CA GLU A 262 -0.81 -20.28 18.64
C GLU A 262 -0.52 -21.15 19.87
N LYS A 263 -1.47 -21.24 20.83
CA LYS A 263 -1.30 -22.08 22.02
C LYS A 263 -1.24 -23.56 21.64
N PRO A 264 -0.22 -24.30 22.10
CA PRO A 264 -0.14 -25.73 21.80
C PRO A 264 -1.25 -26.49 22.53
N THR A 265 -2.12 -27.15 21.75
CA THR A 265 -3.14 -28.08 22.26
C THR A 265 -2.53 -29.47 22.51
N ASP A 266 -3.29 -30.38 23.10
CA ASP A 266 -2.82 -31.76 23.29
C ASP A 266 -2.53 -32.43 21.93
N GLN A 267 -3.34 -32.18 20.89
CA GLN A 267 -3.10 -32.68 19.53
C GLN A 267 -1.78 -32.14 18.96
N VAL A 268 -1.48 -30.86 19.16
CA VAL A 268 -0.19 -30.26 18.73
C VAL A 268 0.99 -30.88 19.46
N ARG A 269 0.86 -31.13 20.79
CA ARG A 269 1.91 -31.78 21.58
C ARG A 269 2.21 -33.20 21.12
N GLU A 270 1.17 -34.03 20.93
CA GLU A 270 1.30 -35.40 20.43
C GLU A 270 1.97 -35.41 19.04
N LEU A 271 1.54 -34.53 18.15
CA LEU A 271 2.13 -34.40 16.83
C LEU A 271 3.60 -33.95 16.90
N ALA A 272 3.94 -32.99 17.75
CA ALA A 272 5.33 -32.54 17.92
C ALA A 272 6.23 -33.66 18.44
N ASP A 273 5.72 -34.50 19.37
CA ASP A 273 6.43 -35.67 19.89
C ASP A 273 6.64 -36.73 18.82
N GLU A 274 5.62 -37.00 17.99
CA GLU A 274 5.69 -37.93 16.86
C GLU A 274 6.76 -37.49 15.85
N ILE A 275 6.74 -36.23 15.41
CA ILE A 275 7.66 -35.70 14.39
C ILE A 275 9.11 -35.72 14.92
N THR A 276 9.29 -35.44 16.19
CA THR A 276 10.64 -35.34 16.79
C THR A 276 11.12 -36.62 17.45
N GLN A 277 10.43 -37.74 17.28
CA GLN A 277 10.78 -39.02 17.89
C GLN A 277 12.22 -39.40 17.56
N GLY A 278 13.03 -39.64 18.60
CA GLY A 278 14.46 -40.02 18.46
C GLY A 278 15.40 -38.87 18.13
N ILE A 279 14.92 -37.66 18.00
CA ILE A 279 15.74 -36.47 17.77
C ILE A 279 15.96 -35.75 19.10
N THR A 280 17.20 -35.67 19.55
CA THR A 280 17.56 -35.06 20.85
C THR A 280 18.08 -33.63 20.73
N ASP A 281 18.67 -33.25 19.58
CA ASP A 281 19.19 -31.92 19.33
C ASP A 281 18.07 -30.94 19.02
N PRO A 282 17.91 -29.83 19.78
CA PRO A 282 16.78 -28.88 19.59
C PRO A 282 16.75 -28.27 18.22
N LYS A 283 17.88 -27.96 17.58
CA LYS A 283 17.91 -27.38 16.24
C LYS A 283 17.43 -28.37 15.18
N ASN A 284 17.77 -29.65 15.33
CA ASN A 284 17.27 -30.70 14.45
C ASN A 284 15.78 -30.99 14.69
N GLN A 285 15.28 -30.88 15.93
CA GLN A 285 13.85 -30.92 16.23
C GLN A 285 13.14 -29.78 15.51
N ALA A 286 13.61 -28.53 15.63
CA ALA A 286 13.05 -27.37 14.94
C ALA A 286 13.01 -27.56 13.42
N ARG A 287 14.10 -28.09 12.83
CA ARG A 287 14.14 -28.42 11.40
C ARG A 287 13.11 -29.49 11.00
N ALA A 288 12.92 -30.51 11.82
CA ALA A 288 11.92 -31.55 11.53
C ALA A 288 10.49 -31.00 11.56
N LEU A 289 10.15 -30.17 12.55
CA LEU A 289 8.86 -29.48 12.68
C LEU A 289 8.61 -28.51 11.52
N TYR A 290 9.62 -27.69 11.18
CA TYR A 290 9.56 -26.80 10.02
C TYR A 290 9.27 -27.55 8.72
N ASN A 291 10.04 -28.61 8.42
CA ASN A 291 9.87 -29.41 7.22
C ASN A 291 8.47 -30.04 7.16
N TRP A 292 7.96 -30.46 8.30
CA TRP A 292 6.62 -31.04 8.37
C TRP A 292 5.55 -29.98 8.01
N VAL A 293 5.60 -28.77 8.62
CA VAL A 293 4.65 -27.70 8.31
C VAL A 293 4.78 -27.29 6.83
N ALA A 294 6.00 -27.10 6.33
CA ALA A 294 6.24 -26.69 4.95
C ALA A 294 5.64 -27.67 3.93
N THR A 295 5.69 -28.97 4.22
CA THR A 295 5.30 -30.01 3.26
C THR A 295 3.90 -30.60 3.49
N GLN A 296 3.39 -30.60 4.74
CA GLN A 296 2.11 -31.22 5.08
C GLN A 296 0.93 -30.28 5.16
N ILE A 297 1.18 -28.97 5.25
CA ILE A 297 0.14 -27.93 5.22
C ILE A 297 0.16 -27.27 3.86
N ARG A 298 -0.93 -27.39 3.10
CA ARG A 298 -1.07 -26.76 1.78
C ARG A 298 -1.26 -25.24 1.96
N TYR A 299 -0.59 -24.43 1.15
CA TYR A 299 -0.81 -23.00 1.14
C TYR A 299 -2.15 -22.66 0.48
N VAL A 300 -3.05 -22.02 1.20
CA VAL A 300 -4.34 -21.49 0.72
C VAL A 300 -4.64 -20.23 1.52
N GLY A 301 -4.79 -19.09 0.83
CA GLY A 301 -5.19 -17.83 1.44
C GLY A 301 -6.71 -17.77 1.65
N ILE A 302 -7.15 -17.55 2.90
CA ILE A 302 -8.56 -17.29 3.22
C ILE A 302 -8.64 -15.98 4.01
N TYR A 303 -8.99 -14.90 3.31
CA TYR A 303 -9.04 -13.53 3.83
C TYR A 303 -10.49 -13.06 3.99
N LEU A 304 -11.31 -13.86 4.69
CA LEU A 304 -12.71 -13.55 4.98
C LEU A 304 -12.79 -12.89 6.37
N GLY A 305 -13.36 -11.69 6.44
CA GLY A 305 -13.50 -10.96 7.69
C GLY A 305 -12.14 -10.73 8.38
N ASP A 306 -12.04 -11.08 9.65
CA ASP A 306 -10.81 -10.95 10.44
C ASP A 306 -9.71 -11.91 9.99
N GLY A 307 -10.06 -12.96 9.23
CA GLY A 307 -9.13 -13.95 8.69
C GLY A 307 -8.08 -13.39 7.73
N GLY A 308 -8.22 -12.13 7.30
CA GLY A 308 -7.17 -11.42 6.58
C GLY A 308 -5.92 -11.15 7.44
N ILE A 309 -6.07 -11.04 8.78
CA ILE A 309 -4.99 -10.69 9.72
C ILE A 309 -4.87 -11.69 10.86
N VAL A 310 -5.99 -12.11 11.46
CA VAL A 310 -5.98 -13.06 12.57
C VAL A 310 -5.78 -14.47 12.02
N PRO A 311 -4.77 -15.24 12.47
CA PRO A 311 -4.58 -16.62 12.06
C PRO A 311 -5.71 -17.53 12.57
N ASN A 312 -5.91 -18.67 11.92
CA ASN A 312 -6.79 -19.71 12.40
C ASN A 312 -6.21 -20.41 13.62
N TYR A 313 -7.10 -21.04 14.44
CA TYR A 313 -6.65 -21.88 15.54
C TYR A 313 -5.85 -23.08 15.02
N VAL A 314 -4.80 -23.46 15.73
CA VAL A 314 -3.90 -24.57 15.34
C VAL A 314 -4.63 -25.89 15.07
N ASP A 315 -5.68 -26.19 15.83
CA ASP A 315 -6.47 -27.41 15.61
C ASP A 315 -7.27 -27.37 14.31
N ASP A 316 -7.73 -26.18 13.90
CA ASP A 316 -8.42 -26.00 12.62
C ASP A 316 -7.43 -26.14 11.45
N ILE A 317 -6.24 -25.58 11.55
CA ILE A 317 -5.17 -25.74 10.56
C ILE A 317 -4.79 -27.22 10.41
N LEU A 318 -4.62 -27.93 11.51
CA LEU A 318 -4.30 -29.36 11.51
C LEU A 318 -5.43 -30.20 10.89
N ARG A 319 -6.68 -29.92 11.24
CA ARG A 319 -7.84 -30.62 10.72
C ARG A 319 -8.02 -30.41 9.21
N ASN A 320 -7.84 -29.16 8.78
CA ASN A 320 -8.06 -28.76 7.39
C ASN A 320 -6.88 -29.07 6.46
N ARG A 321 -5.66 -29.21 7.01
CA ARG A 321 -4.41 -29.42 6.25
C ARG A 321 -4.10 -28.35 5.24
N TYR A 322 -4.59 -27.12 5.48
CA TYR A 322 -4.25 -25.94 4.70
C TYR A 322 -4.27 -24.69 5.61
N GLY A 323 -3.62 -23.64 5.13
CA GLY A 323 -3.58 -22.31 5.71
C GLY A 323 -2.64 -21.41 4.92
N ASP A 324 -2.67 -20.12 5.22
CA ASP A 324 -1.79 -19.13 4.59
C ASP A 324 -0.49 -18.91 5.38
N CYS A 325 0.22 -17.80 5.12
CA CYS A 325 1.50 -17.49 5.76
C CYS A 325 1.38 -17.42 7.29
N LYS A 326 0.39 -16.68 7.80
CA LYS A 326 0.18 -16.53 9.23
C LYS A 326 -0.24 -17.84 9.90
N ASP A 327 -1.10 -18.64 9.25
CA ASP A 327 -1.53 -19.94 9.76
C ASP A 327 -0.36 -20.92 9.90
N LYS A 328 0.50 -20.99 8.86
CA LYS A 328 1.66 -21.87 8.87
C LYS A 328 2.70 -21.43 9.91
N SER A 329 2.92 -20.11 10.07
CA SER A 329 3.78 -19.58 11.14
C SER A 329 3.20 -19.90 12.52
N THR A 330 1.91 -19.65 12.74
CA THR A 330 1.20 -19.93 14.00
C THR A 330 1.30 -21.42 14.39
N LEU A 331 1.06 -22.33 13.46
CA LEU A 331 1.21 -23.76 13.71
C LEU A 331 2.66 -24.16 14.02
N LEU A 332 3.63 -23.57 13.30
CA LEU A 332 5.05 -23.83 13.57
C LEU A 332 5.46 -23.31 14.95
N VAL A 333 5.04 -22.11 15.35
CA VAL A 333 5.27 -21.56 16.69
C VAL A 333 4.70 -22.49 17.76
N ALA A 334 3.47 -22.98 17.58
CA ALA A 334 2.83 -23.90 18.53
C ALA A 334 3.57 -25.23 18.65
N LEU A 335 3.99 -25.83 17.53
CA LEU A 335 4.77 -27.09 17.52
C LEU A 335 6.14 -26.92 18.19
N LEU A 336 6.83 -25.81 17.94
CA LEU A 336 8.11 -25.47 18.56
C LEU A 336 7.96 -25.26 20.07
N SER A 337 6.93 -24.50 20.47
CA SER A 337 6.58 -24.26 21.88
C SER A 337 6.27 -25.56 22.62
N ALA A 338 5.60 -26.53 21.98
CA ALA A 338 5.35 -27.87 22.55
C ALA A 338 6.66 -28.62 22.87
N LYS A 339 7.76 -28.30 22.21
CA LYS A 339 9.11 -28.86 22.46
C LYS A 339 9.98 -27.95 23.33
N GLY A 340 9.42 -26.85 23.87
CA GLY A 340 10.20 -25.89 24.68
C GLY A 340 11.19 -25.06 23.86
N ILE A 341 10.98 -24.97 22.55
CA ILE A 341 11.79 -24.14 21.65
C ILE A 341 11.04 -22.80 21.46
N GLU A 342 11.71 -21.70 21.85
CA GLU A 342 11.19 -20.35 21.69
C GLU A 342 11.11 -19.97 20.21
N ALA A 343 9.97 -19.44 19.80
CA ALA A 343 9.72 -18.99 18.44
C ALA A 343 8.67 -17.89 18.44
N GLU A 344 8.76 -16.98 17.48
CA GLU A 344 7.88 -15.83 17.32
C GLU A 344 7.45 -15.68 15.87
N SER A 345 6.22 -15.21 15.64
CA SER A 345 5.79 -14.78 14.31
C SER A 345 6.42 -13.45 13.95
N ALA A 346 7.05 -13.37 12.78
CA ALA A 346 7.68 -12.15 12.26
C ALA A 346 6.92 -11.64 11.04
N MET A 347 6.38 -10.43 11.15
CA MET A 347 5.72 -9.73 10.05
C MET A 347 6.77 -9.10 9.13
N VAL A 348 6.72 -9.39 7.84
CA VAL A 348 7.71 -8.96 6.85
C VAL A 348 7.05 -8.43 5.58
N ASN A 349 7.82 -7.67 4.79
CA ASN A 349 7.51 -7.41 3.39
C ASN A 349 8.27 -8.42 2.53
N ALA A 350 7.54 -9.29 1.83
CA ALA A 350 8.11 -10.26 0.89
C ALA A 350 8.24 -9.70 -0.54
N GLY A 351 7.93 -8.42 -0.74
CA GLY A 351 8.09 -7.70 -2.00
C GLY A 351 9.38 -6.91 -2.07
N ASP A 352 9.31 -5.79 -2.76
CA ASP A 352 10.44 -4.92 -3.10
C ASP A 352 10.55 -3.66 -2.21
N SER A 353 9.69 -3.50 -1.20
CA SER A 353 9.75 -2.37 -0.27
C SER A 353 10.75 -2.63 0.85
N PHE A 354 11.76 -1.77 0.99
CA PHE A 354 12.85 -1.93 1.95
C PHE A 354 12.77 -0.97 3.13
N THR A 355 11.85 0.02 3.06
CA THR A 355 11.70 1.03 4.10
C THR A 355 10.48 0.76 4.96
N LEU A 356 10.70 0.53 6.27
CA LEU A 356 9.60 0.45 7.22
C LEU A 356 9.08 1.85 7.56
N PRO A 357 7.74 2.04 7.67
CA PRO A 357 7.16 3.27 8.15
C PRO A 357 7.49 3.54 9.60
N LYS A 358 7.46 4.81 10.00
CA LYS A 358 7.61 5.20 11.41
C LYS A 358 6.34 4.86 12.19
N LEU A 359 5.18 5.23 11.63
CA LEU A 359 3.88 4.94 12.23
C LEU A 359 3.43 3.50 11.88
N GLY A 360 2.68 2.90 12.77
CA GLY A 360 2.10 1.58 12.56
C GLY A 360 1.10 1.63 11.40
N ALA A 361 1.24 0.69 10.48
CA ALA A 361 0.34 0.46 9.37
C ALA A 361 0.61 -0.93 8.80
N ILE A 362 -0.42 -1.68 8.54
CA ILE A 362 -0.25 -3.03 7.96
C ILE A 362 0.14 -3.00 6.48
N SER A 363 -0.15 -1.88 5.77
CA SER A 363 0.01 -1.81 4.31
C SER A 363 1.39 -2.17 3.75
N PRO A 364 2.53 -1.97 4.43
CA PRO A 364 3.82 -2.45 3.94
C PRO A 364 4.07 -3.92 4.26
N ILE A 365 3.26 -4.55 5.10
CA ILE A 365 3.39 -5.95 5.51
C ILE A 365 2.49 -6.80 4.62
N ASN A 366 3.04 -7.82 4.00
CA ASN A 366 2.31 -8.73 3.13
C ASN A 366 2.62 -10.19 3.38
N HIS A 367 3.45 -10.49 4.40
CA HIS A 367 3.86 -11.86 4.70
C HIS A 367 4.20 -12.04 6.18
N VAL A 368 4.06 -13.27 6.67
CA VAL A 368 4.43 -13.68 8.04
C VAL A 368 5.31 -14.92 7.96
N ILE A 369 6.45 -14.87 8.64
CA ILE A 369 7.40 -15.97 8.77
C ILE A 369 7.68 -16.26 10.26
N THR A 370 8.48 -17.24 10.57
CA THR A 370 8.80 -17.59 11.96
C THR A 370 10.25 -17.23 12.29
N TYR A 371 10.46 -16.54 13.43
CA TYR A 371 11.76 -16.22 13.99
C TYR A 371 12.10 -17.16 15.14
N LEU A 372 13.34 -17.62 15.17
CA LEU A 372 13.90 -18.53 16.16
C LEU A 372 15.04 -17.82 16.90
N PRO A 373 14.76 -17.17 18.07
CA PRO A 373 15.74 -16.32 18.78
C PRO A 373 17.03 -17.04 19.16
N ALA A 374 16.93 -18.31 19.56
CA ALA A 374 18.07 -19.09 20.00
C ALA A 374 19.18 -19.22 18.94
N TRP A 375 18.88 -19.05 17.67
CA TRP A 375 19.80 -19.20 16.55
C TRP A 375 19.87 -17.97 15.64
N ASP A 376 19.16 -16.89 15.99
CA ASP A 376 19.00 -15.70 15.15
C ASP A 376 18.61 -16.10 13.71
N LEU A 377 17.59 -16.95 13.59
CA LEU A 377 17.21 -17.59 12.33
C LEU A 377 15.76 -17.28 11.98
N TYR A 378 15.54 -16.78 10.78
CA TYR A 378 14.22 -16.63 10.17
C TYR A 378 13.96 -17.79 9.23
N VAL A 379 12.76 -18.41 9.34
CA VAL A 379 12.35 -19.54 8.52
C VAL A 379 10.97 -19.29 7.92
N ASP A 380 10.83 -19.55 6.62
CA ASP A 380 9.59 -19.41 5.88
C ASP A 380 9.00 -20.78 5.52
N SER A 381 7.99 -21.21 6.28
CA SER A 381 7.34 -22.51 6.07
C SER A 381 6.31 -22.47 4.93
N THR A 382 6.09 -21.34 4.24
CA THR A 382 5.17 -21.24 3.12
C THR A 382 5.75 -21.84 1.84
N ASP A 383 7.07 -21.72 1.65
CA ASP A 383 7.78 -22.36 0.55
C ASP A 383 8.24 -23.76 0.95
N ARG A 384 7.67 -24.78 0.29
CA ARG A 384 8.00 -26.20 0.52
C ARG A 384 9.44 -26.58 0.11
N TYR A 385 10.12 -25.72 -0.65
CA TYR A 385 11.47 -25.96 -1.16
C TYR A 385 12.52 -25.11 -0.43
N ALA A 386 12.09 -24.16 0.38
CA ALA A 386 13.01 -23.35 1.18
C ALA A 386 13.72 -24.22 2.22
N ALA A 387 15.02 -24.02 2.37
CA ALA A 387 15.82 -24.70 3.38
C ALA A 387 15.57 -24.08 4.76
N PHE A 388 15.63 -24.92 5.80
CA PHE A 388 15.64 -24.49 7.20
C PHE A 388 16.94 -23.79 7.59
#